data_9a9311ebd5e35e603a5580374c124084
#
_entry.id   9a9311ebd5e35e603a5580374c124084
#
_cell.length_a   1.000
_cell.length_b   1.000
_cell.length_c   1.000
_cell.angle_alpha   90.00
_cell.angle_beta   90.00
_cell.angle_gamma   90.00
#
_symmetry.space_group_name_H-M   'P 1'
#
loop_
_entity.id
_entity.type
_entity.pdbx_description
1 polymer ?
#
loop_
_entity_poly.entity_id
_entity_poly.type
_entity_poly.pdbx_seq_one_letter_code
_entity_poly.pdbx_strand_id
1 'polypeptide(L)'
;MKYLNTAIALCGLTLASGNTQAEDIACFSTTFRLIGPNDKVCVSAFDDPKVPGVTCHISQARTGGLKGTFGLAEDPSRFSIACRQVGPISVDISKLAGEEKVYSESTSLFFKHTHVFRAVDKARNTLVYVAISDKLIEGSPQNSISTVPIMPWAGR
;
A
#
# COMPACT_ATOMS: atom_id res chain seq x y z
N MET A 1 53.41 23.77 -25.57
CA MET A 1 52.48 23.86 -24.42
C MET A 1 51.24 23.02 -24.73
N LYS A 2 51.13 21.84 -24.14
CA LYS A 2 50.00 20.93 -24.35
C LYS A 2 49.05 21.03 -23.14
N TYR A 3 47.87 21.53 -23.36
CA TYR A 3 46.81 21.55 -22.31
C TYR A 3 46.10 20.18 -22.28
N LEU A 4 46.24 19.50 -21.13
CA LEU A 4 45.59 18.24 -20.83
C LEU A 4 44.23 18.51 -20.23
N ASN A 5 43.17 18.31 -20.99
CA ASN A 5 41.78 18.42 -20.48
C ASN A 5 41.40 17.13 -19.74
N THR A 6 41.32 17.21 -18.42
CA THR A 6 40.80 16.13 -17.60
C THR A 6 39.30 16.31 -17.46
N ALA A 7 38.50 15.50 -18.13
CA ALA A 7 37.06 15.45 -17.97
C ALA A 7 36.73 14.61 -16.73
N ILE A 8 36.21 15.27 -15.71
CA ILE A 8 35.68 14.60 -14.52
C ILE A 8 34.22 14.16 -14.81
N ALA A 9 34.06 12.85 -15.02
CA ALA A 9 32.72 12.25 -15.12
C ALA A 9 32.09 12.16 -13.72
N LEU A 10 31.14 13.04 -13.43
CA LEU A 10 30.27 12.92 -12.24
C LEU A 10 29.26 11.78 -12.48
N CYS A 11 29.53 10.62 -11.90
CA CYS A 11 28.57 9.51 -11.84
C CYS A 11 27.54 9.82 -10.77
N GLY A 12 26.38 10.38 -11.20
CA GLY A 12 25.26 10.65 -10.30
C GLY A 12 24.60 9.33 -9.87
N LEU A 13 24.81 8.92 -8.62
CA LEU A 13 24.00 7.86 -7.99
C LEU A 13 22.58 8.40 -7.77
N THR A 14 21.65 8.06 -8.66
CA THR A 14 20.21 8.26 -8.41
C THR A 14 19.75 7.20 -7.42
N LEU A 15 19.60 7.59 -6.15
CA LEU A 15 18.87 6.81 -5.16
C LEU A 15 17.38 6.80 -5.59
N ALA A 16 16.95 5.73 -6.22
CA ALA A 16 15.55 5.47 -6.47
C ALA A 16 14.88 5.19 -5.13
N SER A 17 14.31 6.22 -4.51
CA SER A 17 13.36 6.05 -3.41
C SER A 17 12.11 5.39 -3.98
N GLY A 18 12.01 4.07 -3.81
CA GLY A 18 10.83 3.32 -4.22
C GLY A 18 9.62 3.75 -3.40
N ASN A 19 8.86 4.72 -3.89
CA ASN A 19 7.49 4.90 -3.46
C ASN A 19 6.72 3.68 -3.96
N THR A 20 6.33 2.80 -3.06
CA THR A 20 5.35 1.74 -3.35
C THR A 20 4.00 2.41 -3.56
N GLN A 21 3.71 2.77 -4.79
CA GLN A 21 2.40 3.22 -5.21
C GLN A 21 1.55 1.98 -5.49
N ALA A 22 0.32 1.93 -4.95
CA ALA A 22 -0.58 0.84 -5.28
C ALA A 22 -1.04 0.95 -6.73
N GLU A 23 -1.18 -0.20 -7.37
CA GLU A 23 -1.77 -0.34 -8.70
C GLU A 23 -3.26 -0.64 -8.57
N ASP A 24 -4.11 0.16 -9.21
CA ASP A 24 -5.54 -0.12 -9.29
C ASP A 24 -5.79 -1.34 -10.18
N ILE A 25 -6.33 -2.42 -9.60
CA ILE A 25 -6.64 -3.66 -10.31
C ILE A 25 -8.02 -3.58 -10.98
N ALA A 26 -9.05 -3.15 -10.22
CA ALA A 26 -10.41 -3.05 -10.71
C ALA A 26 -11.26 -2.13 -9.82
N CYS A 27 -12.29 -1.54 -10.39
CA CYS A 27 -13.31 -0.80 -9.66
C CYS A 27 -14.70 -1.31 -10.07
N PHE A 28 -15.56 -1.56 -9.09
CA PHE A 28 -16.91 -2.06 -9.25
C PHE A 28 -17.91 -0.98 -8.84
N SER A 29 -18.77 -0.54 -9.78
CA SER A 29 -19.83 0.43 -9.48
C SER A 29 -20.85 -0.17 -8.51
N THR A 30 -21.20 0.59 -7.47
CA THR A 30 -22.18 0.19 -6.45
C THR A 30 -23.50 0.95 -6.55
N THR A 31 -23.50 2.05 -7.32
CA THR A 31 -24.70 2.87 -7.57
C THR A 31 -24.81 3.18 -9.06
N PHE A 32 -25.98 3.62 -9.49
CA PHE A 32 -26.22 4.21 -10.80
C PHE A 32 -26.64 5.67 -10.63
N ARG A 33 -25.92 6.60 -11.28
CA ARG A 33 -26.22 8.02 -11.28
C ARG A 33 -26.45 8.49 -12.73
N LEU A 34 -27.50 9.26 -12.94
CA LEU A 34 -27.78 9.87 -14.27
C LEU A 34 -26.78 10.97 -14.61
N ILE A 35 -26.20 11.62 -13.61
CA ILE A 35 -25.25 12.73 -13.78
C ILE A 35 -24.05 12.51 -12.84
N GLY A 36 -22.86 12.50 -13.42
CA GLY A 36 -21.60 12.28 -12.71
C GLY A 36 -21.23 10.81 -12.52
N PRO A 37 -20.01 10.53 -12.03
CA PRO A 37 -19.55 9.16 -11.82
C PRO A 37 -20.29 8.46 -10.67
N ASN A 38 -20.43 7.15 -10.77
CA ASN A 38 -21.03 6.30 -9.74
C ASN A 38 -20.13 6.15 -8.53
N ASP A 39 -20.75 5.83 -7.38
CA ASP A 39 -20.01 5.29 -6.25
C ASP A 39 -19.48 3.90 -6.61
N LYS A 40 -18.31 3.56 -6.14
CA LYS A 40 -17.62 2.32 -6.51
C LYS A 40 -16.79 1.76 -5.36
N VAL A 41 -16.51 0.47 -5.43
CA VAL A 41 -15.49 -0.18 -4.62
C VAL A 41 -14.32 -0.49 -5.55
N CYS A 42 -13.15 0.01 -5.22
CA CYS A 42 -11.91 -0.25 -5.96
C CYS A 42 -11.01 -1.20 -5.20
N VAL A 43 -10.30 -2.04 -5.94
CA VAL A 43 -9.28 -2.95 -5.42
C VAL A 43 -7.95 -2.49 -6.00
N SER A 44 -6.99 -2.25 -5.12
CA SER A 44 -5.62 -1.90 -5.46
C SER A 44 -4.66 -2.93 -4.87
N ALA A 45 -3.50 -3.12 -5.51
CA ALA A 45 -2.44 -4.01 -5.02
C ALA A 45 -1.15 -3.22 -4.74
N PHE A 46 -0.42 -3.65 -3.73
CA PHE A 46 0.95 -3.20 -3.48
C PHE A 46 1.81 -4.35 -2.96
N ASP A 47 3.11 -4.30 -3.24
CA ASP A 47 4.08 -5.25 -2.74
C ASP A 47 4.75 -4.70 -1.46
N ASP A 48 5.10 -5.60 -0.53
CA ASP A 48 5.91 -5.19 0.63
C ASP A 48 7.33 -4.82 0.15
N PRO A 49 7.78 -3.57 0.33
CA PRO A 49 9.05 -3.10 -0.20
C PRO A 49 10.27 -3.77 0.43
N LYS A 50 10.11 -4.40 1.59
CA LYS A 50 11.21 -5.07 2.32
C LYS A 50 11.06 -6.58 2.40
N VAL A 51 9.93 -7.12 1.94
CA VAL A 51 9.69 -8.56 1.90
C VAL A 51 9.23 -8.95 0.50
N PRO A 52 10.14 -8.99 -0.48
CA PRO A 52 9.82 -9.51 -1.81
C PRO A 52 9.15 -10.87 -1.70
N GLY A 53 8.12 -11.09 -2.51
CA GLY A 53 7.30 -12.30 -2.47
C GLY A 53 6.05 -12.18 -1.61
N VAL A 54 5.72 -10.98 -1.09
CA VAL A 54 4.43 -10.69 -0.45
C VAL A 54 3.73 -9.57 -1.19
N THR A 55 2.49 -9.83 -1.61
CA THR A 55 1.57 -8.84 -2.19
C THR A 55 0.33 -8.69 -1.32
N CYS A 56 -0.10 -7.45 -1.10
CA CYS A 56 -1.32 -7.09 -0.41
C CYS A 56 -2.32 -6.46 -1.39
N HIS A 57 -3.59 -6.85 -1.25
CA HIS A 57 -4.70 -6.22 -1.94
C HIS A 57 -5.56 -5.47 -0.92
N ILE A 58 -5.91 -4.23 -1.23
CA ILE A 58 -6.81 -3.41 -0.43
C ILE A 58 -8.06 -3.13 -1.25
N SER A 59 -9.24 -3.33 -0.68
CA SER A 59 -10.49 -2.86 -1.24
C SER A 59 -10.99 -1.65 -0.47
N GLN A 60 -11.39 -0.59 -1.20
CA GLN A 60 -11.85 0.66 -0.63
C GLN A 60 -13.08 1.17 -1.37
N ALA A 61 -14.05 1.73 -0.61
CA ALA A 61 -15.16 2.46 -1.20
C ALA A 61 -14.68 3.86 -1.63
N ARG A 62 -15.05 4.26 -2.85
CA ARG A 62 -14.79 5.60 -3.40
C ARG A 62 -16.11 6.25 -3.81
N THR A 63 -16.34 7.46 -3.32
CA THR A 63 -17.55 8.22 -3.59
C THR A 63 -17.49 8.85 -4.98
N GLY A 64 -18.57 8.68 -5.76
CA GLY A 64 -18.75 9.31 -7.07
C GLY A 64 -19.40 10.71 -6.99
N GLY A 65 -19.95 11.15 -8.13
CA GLY A 65 -20.60 12.46 -8.28
C GLY A 65 -19.61 13.62 -8.37
N LEU A 66 -20.13 14.84 -8.43
CA LEU A 66 -19.30 16.05 -8.57
C LEU A 66 -18.32 16.23 -7.41
N LYS A 67 -18.76 15.95 -6.18
CA LYS A 67 -17.88 16.03 -4.99
C LYS A 67 -16.72 15.05 -5.05
N GLY A 68 -16.93 13.81 -5.53
CA GLY A 68 -15.90 12.82 -5.74
C GLY A 68 -14.92 13.22 -6.84
N THR A 69 -15.43 13.79 -7.95
CA THR A 69 -14.61 14.27 -9.08
C THR A 69 -13.64 15.39 -8.66
N PHE A 70 -14.09 16.29 -7.78
CA PHE A 70 -13.24 17.37 -7.26
C PHE A 70 -12.44 16.97 -6.01
N GLY A 71 -12.48 15.71 -5.59
CA GLY A 71 -11.79 15.23 -4.39
C GLY A 71 -12.32 15.83 -3.06
N LEU A 72 -13.51 16.45 -3.11
CA LEU A 72 -14.16 17.06 -1.95
C LEU A 72 -15.07 16.11 -1.19
N ALA A 73 -15.28 14.88 -1.72
CA ALA A 73 -16.04 13.87 -1.04
C ALA A 73 -15.21 13.26 0.08
N GLU A 74 -15.82 13.11 1.23
CA GLU A 74 -15.27 12.32 2.31
C GLU A 74 -15.56 10.84 2.01
N ASP A 75 -14.57 10.14 1.42
CA ASP A 75 -14.71 8.72 1.19
C ASP A 75 -14.83 7.97 2.52
N PRO A 76 -15.74 6.96 2.58
CA PRO A 76 -15.85 6.16 3.79
C PRO A 76 -14.51 5.50 4.11
N SER A 77 -14.06 5.58 5.35
CA SER A 77 -12.84 4.92 5.82
C SER A 77 -12.97 3.38 5.92
N ARG A 78 -13.95 2.81 5.22
CA ARG A 78 -14.17 1.36 5.17
C ARG A 78 -13.29 0.75 4.11
N PHE A 79 -12.45 -0.17 4.55
CA PHE A 79 -11.55 -0.94 3.70
C PHE A 79 -11.39 -2.36 4.25
N SER A 80 -10.87 -3.24 3.42
CA SER A 80 -10.36 -4.54 3.85
C SER A 80 -8.99 -4.78 3.22
N ILE A 81 -8.18 -5.63 3.87
CA ILE A 81 -6.86 -6.02 3.37
C ILE A 81 -6.75 -7.54 3.28
N ALA A 82 -6.12 -8.02 2.21
CA ALA A 82 -5.76 -9.42 2.04
C ALA A 82 -4.32 -9.50 1.50
N CYS A 83 -3.40 -10.02 2.31
CA CYS A 83 -2.01 -10.24 1.91
C CYS A 83 -1.73 -11.73 1.67
N ARG A 84 -0.88 -12.03 0.70
CA ARG A 84 -0.50 -13.40 0.35
C ARG A 84 0.98 -13.49 0.02
N GLN A 85 1.55 -14.64 0.33
CA GLN A 85 2.82 -15.03 -0.27
C GLN A 85 2.57 -15.36 -1.74
N VAL A 86 3.25 -14.67 -2.65
CA VAL A 86 3.13 -14.82 -4.11
C VAL A 86 4.45 -15.23 -4.75
N GLY A 87 5.51 -15.33 -3.96
CA GLY A 87 6.84 -15.73 -4.38
C GLY A 87 7.69 -16.25 -3.22
N PRO A 88 8.95 -16.63 -3.49
CA PRO A 88 9.87 -17.03 -2.43
C PRO A 88 10.16 -15.85 -1.50
N ILE A 89 10.09 -16.08 -0.19
CA ILE A 89 10.52 -15.13 0.82
C ILE A 89 11.90 -15.55 1.30
N SER A 90 12.92 -14.81 0.86
CA SER A 90 14.33 -15.07 1.22
C SER A 90 14.85 -14.15 2.33
N VAL A 91 14.01 -13.25 2.83
CA VAL A 91 14.38 -12.31 3.87
C VAL A 91 14.42 -13.02 5.23
N ASP A 92 15.49 -12.78 5.98
CA ASP A 92 15.57 -13.22 7.37
C ASP A 92 14.64 -12.35 8.23
N ILE A 93 13.48 -12.90 8.60
CA ILE A 93 12.47 -12.19 9.40
C ILE A 93 12.97 -11.78 10.79
N SER A 94 14.02 -12.42 11.29
CA SER A 94 14.60 -12.04 12.59
C SER A 94 15.25 -10.66 12.56
N LYS A 95 15.65 -10.21 11.37
CA LYS A 95 16.30 -8.91 11.09
C LYS A 95 15.30 -7.82 10.71
N LEU A 96 14.05 -8.16 10.44
CA LEU A 96 13.01 -7.18 10.19
C LEU A 96 12.67 -6.42 11.48
N ALA A 97 12.31 -5.14 11.33
CA ALA A 97 11.75 -4.39 12.44
C ALA A 97 10.49 -5.09 12.96
N GLY A 98 10.32 -5.13 14.28
CA GLY A 98 9.16 -5.77 14.91
C GLY A 98 7.84 -5.16 14.46
N GLU A 99 7.89 -3.86 14.10
CA GLU A 99 6.77 -3.08 13.55
C GLU A 99 7.31 -2.07 12.53
N GLU A 100 6.68 -1.97 11.36
CA GLU A 100 7.09 -1.03 10.31
C GLU A 100 5.89 -0.64 9.43
N LYS A 101 5.81 0.66 9.09
CA LYS A 101 4.85 1.13 8.09
C LYS A 101 5.37 0.81 6.69
N VAL A 102 4.65 -0.04 5.96
CA VAL A 102 5.05 -0.55 4.64
C VAL A 102 4.31 0.12 3.49
N TYR A 103 3.15 0.73 3.76
CA TYR A 103 2.34 1.40 2.77
C TYR A 103 1.53 2.56 3.36
N SER A 104 1.24 3.58 2.55
CA SER A 104 0.38 4.69 2.89
C SER A 104 -0.29 5.24 1.65
N GLU A 105 -1.61 5.42 1.69
CA GLU A 105 -2.40 6.02 0.61
C GLU A 105 -3.28 7.15 1.17
N SER A 106 -3.35 8.26 0.42
CA SER A 106 -4.30 9.33 0.71
C SER A 106 -5.65 8.98 0.08
N THR A 107 -6.68 8.83 0.89
CA THR A 107 -8.05 8.52 0.46
C THR A 107 -8.91 9.75 0.27
N SER A 108 -8.42 10.95 0.63
CA SER A 108 -9.04 12.24 0.31
C SER A 108 -7.98 13.33 0.19
N LEU A 109 -8.30 14.42 -0.52
CA LEU A 109 -7.38 15.54 -0.73
C LEU A 109 -6.99 16.26 0.58
N PHE A 110 -7.78 16.12 1.62
CA PHE A 110 -7.60 17.01 2.78
C PHE A 110 -7.33 16.30 4.11
N PHE A 111 -7.77 15.05 4.37
CA PHE A 111 -7.80 14.62 5.78
C PHE A 111 -7.73 13.12 6.07
N LYS A 112 -7.71 12.21 5.08
CA LYS A 112 -7.74 10.77 5.37
C LYS A 112 -6.62 10.02 4.68
N HIS A 113 -5.83 9.32 5.49
CA HIS A 113 -4.85 8.36 5.00
C HIS A 113 -5.20 6.96 5.51
N THR A 114 -4.93 5.98 4.66
CA THR A 114 -4.87 4.58 5.07
C THR A 114 -3.42 4.18 5.15
N HIS A 115 -2.99 3.70 6.30
CA HIS A 115 -1.64 3.20 6.54
C HIS A 115 -1.69 1.69 6.68
N VAL A 116 -0.69 1.01 6.15
CA VAL A 116 -0.48 -0.41 6.42
C VAL A 116 0.83 -0.59 7.16
N PHE A 117 0.72 -1.22 8.32
CA PHE A 117 1.86 -1.61 9.14
C PHE A 117 2.08 -3.11 9.00
N ARG A 118 3.35 -3.52 8.97
CA ARG A 118 3.76 -4.90 9.11
C ARG A 118 4.32 -5.12 10.50
N ALA A 119 3.80 -6.12 11.20
CA ALA A 119 4.40 -6.68 12.41
C ALA A 119 4.93 -8.08 12.13
N VAL A 120 5.87 -8.56 12.96
CA VAL A 120 6.49 -9.89 12.81
C VAL A 120 6.16 -10.75 14.01
N ASP A 121 5.33 -11.78 13.82
CA ASP A 121 5.11 -12.85 14.79
C ASP A 121 6.19 -13.93 14.60
N LYS A 122 7.32 -13.73 15.27
CA LYS A 122 8.46 -14.64 15.18
C LYS A 122 8.13 -16.05 15.69
N ALA A 123 7.26 -16.15 16.70
CA ALA A 123 6.90 -17.43 17.30
C ALA A 123 6.14 -18.33 16.31
N ARG A 124 5.40 -17.72 15.38
CA ARG A 124 4.58 -18.42 14.38
C ARG A 124 5.12 -18.31 12.96
N ASN A 125 6.33 -17.78 12.78
CA ASN A 125 6.93 -17.54 11.46
C ASN A 125 5.96 -16.84 10.50
N THR A 126 5.29 -15.79 10.98
CA THR A 126 4.18 -15.14 10.28
C THR A 126 4.37 -13.63 10.24
N LEU A 127 4.12 -13.04 9.07
CA LEU A 127 3.99 -11.59 8.90
C LEU A 127 2.53 -11.19 9.13
N VAL A 128 2.33 -10.12 9.88
CA VAL A 128 1.00 -9.60 10.22
C VAL A 128 0.89 -8.20 9.63
N TYR A 129 -0.06 -7.99 8.73
CA TYR A 129 -0.34 -6.71 8.10
C TYR A 129 -1.59 -6.11 8.70
N VAL A 130 -1.50 -4.88 9.18
CA VAL A 130 -2.63 -4.15 9.77
C VAL A 130 -2.83 -2.86 9.00
N ALA A 131 -3.97 -2.75 8.33
CA ALA A 131 -4.40 -1.51 7.71
C ALA A 131 -5.19 -0.68 8.73
N ILE A 132 -4.87 0.62 8.83
CA ILE A 132 -5.49 1.55 9.80
C ILE A 132 -5.78 2.85 9.07
N SER A 133 -6.99 3.42 9.25
CA SER A 133 -7.32 4.77 8.78
C SER A 133 -6.93 5.81 9.82
N ASP A 134 -6.54 6.99 9.38
CA ASP A 134 -6.41 8.14 10.27
C ASP A 134 -7.75 8.47 10.92
N LYS A 135 -7.69 8.79 12.21
CA LYS A 135 -8.86 9.21 12.98
C LYS A 135 -9.09 10.70 12.78
N LEU A 136 -10.25 11.09 12.25
CA LEU A 136 -10.63 12.49 12.10
C LEU A 136 -11.66 12.98 13.12
N ILE A 137 -12.36 12.04 13.79
CA ILE A 137 -13.43 12.33 14.73
C ILE A 137 -13.27 11.43 15.96
N GLU A 138 -13.92 11.74 17.08
CA GLU A 138 -13.94 10.86 18.25
C GLU A 138 -14.45 9.45 17.90
N GLY A 139 -13.78 8.42 18.41
CA GLY A 139 -14.06 7.02 18.13
C GLY A 139 -12.78 6.20 17.85
N SER A 140 -12.91 4.92 17.59
CA SER A 140 -11.81 4.05 17.21
C SER A 140 -11.57 4.15 15.70
N PRO A 141 -10.29 4.13 15.24
CA PRO A 141 -9.99 4.08 13.82
C PRO A 141 -10.49 2.77 13.20
N GLN A 142 -10.94 2.83 11.94
CA GLN A 142 -11.23 1.62 11.17
C GLN A 142 -9.91 0.85 10.99
N ASN A 143 -9.95 -0.45 11.19
CA ASN A 143 -8.81 -1.31 10.99
C ASN A 143 -9.20 -2.64 10.35
N SER A 144 -8.23 -3.28 9.70
CA SER A 144 -8.35 -4.59 9.09
C SER A 144 -7.01 -5.31 9.18
N ILE A 145 -7.03 -6.63 9.35
CA ILE A 145 -5.84 -7.45 9.53
C ILE A 145 -5.75 -8.52 8.46
N SER A 146 -4.52 -8.82 8.02
CA SER A 146 -4.19 -9.98 7.20
C SER A 146 -2.89 -10.61 7.70
N THR A 147 -2.81 -11.94 7.68
CA THR A 147 -1.62 -12.67 8.09
C THR A 147 -1.06 -13.49 6.93
N VAL A 148 0.27 -13.53 6.83
CA VAL A 148 1.01 -14.27 5.80
C VAL A 148 1.99 -15.20 6.50
N PRO A 149 1.64 -16.48 6.74
CA PRO A 149 2.59 -17.48 7.17
C PRO A 149 3.68 -17.64 6.11
N ILE A 150 4.95 -17.67 6.53
CA ILE A 150 6.07 -17.88 5.62
C ILE A 150 6.23 -19.36 5.39
N MET A 151 5.93 -19.78 4.17
CA MET A 151 5.98 -21.17 3.74
C MET A 151 7.11 -21.39 2.72
N PRO A 152 7.68 -22.60 2.67
CA PRO A 152 8.57 -22.97 1.58
C PRO A 152 7.86 -22.73 0.24
N TRP A 153 8.53 -22.04 -0.67
CA TRP A 153 7.99 -21.75 -2.01
C TRP A 153 8.48 -22.85 -2.96
N ALA A 154 7.61 -23.80 -3.28
CA ALA A 154 7.87 -24.73 -4.37
C ALA A 154 7.57 -23.99 -5.69
N GLY A 155 8.59 -23.69 -6.49
CA GLY A 155 8.40 -23.11 -7.82
C GLY A 155 7.44 -23.97 -8.65
N ARG A 156 6.59 -23.31 -9.44
CA ARG A 156 5.81 -23.99 -10.48
C ARG A 156 6.68 -24.32 -11.66
#